data_e15f3ff690b638cbb5df0dbb5aff70a9
#
_entry.id   e15f3ff690b638cbb5df0dbb5aff70a9
#
_cell.length_a   1.000
_cell.length_b   1.000
_cell.length_c   1.000
_cell.angle_alpha   90.00
_cell.angle_beta   90.00
_cell.angle_gamma   90.00
#
_symmetry.space_group_name_H-M   'P 1'
#
loop_
_entity.id
_entity.type
_entity.pdbx_description
1 polymer ?
#
loop_
_entity_poly.entity_id
_entity_poly.type
_entity_poly.pdbx_seq_one_letter_code
_entity_poly.pdbx_strand_id
1 'polypeptide(L)'
;MEKLLTVSVAAYNGAATLQKALSSCLVADESLQALLDVIIIDDGSTDGTAALAQAFVQAHPGSFRLVSKVNGGYGSTLNTAVELASGRYFRTLDCDDWFDTNALQTLLRRLQNCTADAVYTNYRTVQENGSGKAFDVCCKFDTNRVYAVGEVQRGHT
;
A
#
# COMPACT_ATOMS: atom_id res chain seq x y z
N MET A 1 18.77 -7.58 0.27
CA MET A 1 18.28 -7.08 -1.03
C MET A 1 17.62 -5.73 -0.75
N GLU A 2 17.89 -4.73 -1.57
CA GLU A 2 17.29 -3.40 -1.43
C GLU A 2 15.79 -3.47 -1.75
N LYS A 3 14.97 -2.85 -0.89
CA LYS A 3 13.51 -2.81 -1.09
C LYS A 3 13.14 -1.76 -2.13
N LEU A 4 12.18 -2.08 -2.98
CA LEU A 4 11.75 -1.19 -4.07
C LEU A 4 10.52 -0.36 -3.67
N LEU A 5 9.55 -0.99 -3.01
CA LEU A 5 8.31 -0.34 -2.61
C LEU A 5 8.01 -0.64 -1.14
N THR A 6 7.93 0.41 -0.33
CA THR A 6 7.31 0.33 0.98
C THR A 6 5.81 0.60 0.87
N VAL A 7 5.00 -0.32 1.38
CA VAL A 7 3.56 -0.16 1.56
C VAL A 7 3.29 0.02 3.06
N SER A 8 2.76 1.18 3.43
CA SER A 8 2.32 1.45 4.80
C SER A 8 0.85 1.09 4.95
N VAL A 9 0.53 0.13 5.80
CA VAL A 9 -0.84 -0.24 6.15
C VAL A 9 -1.18 0.36 7.50
N ALA A 10 -2.00 1.43 7.50
CA ALA A 10 -2.49 2.06 8.71
C ALA A 10 -3.66 1.25 9.28
N ALA A 11 -3.58 0.81 10.53
CA ALA A 11 -4.59 -0.01 11.17
C ALA A 11 -4.96 0.54 12.57
N TYR A 12 -6.26 0.72 12.77
CA TYR A 12 -6.85 1.01 14.07
C TYR A 12 -8.23 0.35 14.16
N ASN A 13 -8.38 -0.64 15.02
CA ASN A 13 -9.61 -1.43 15.17
C ASN A 13 -10.16 -1.96 13.83
N GLY A 14 -9.26 -2.49 13.00
CA GLY A 14 -9.53 -2.97 11.65
C GLY A 14 -9.50 -4.49 11.50
N ALA A 15 -9.71 -5.28 12.57
CA ALA A 15 -9.61 -6.74 12.54
C ALA A 15 -10.49 -7.39 11.45
N ALA A 16 -11.63 -6.79 11.11
CA ALA A 16 -12.55 -7.33 10.11
C ALA A 16 -12.02 -7.25 8.67
N THR A 17 -11.18 -6.27 8.36
CA THR A 17 -10.74 -5.95 6.98
C THR A 17 -9.25 -6.19 6.74
N LEU A 18 -8.43 -6.07 7.79
CA LEU A 18 -6.97 -6.12 7.71
C LEU A 18 -6.45 -7.38 6.99
N GLN A 19 -7.05 -8.54 7.22
CA GLN A 19 -6.63 -9.79 6.56
C GLN A 19 -6.68 -9.66 5.03
N LYS A 20 -7.72 -9.03 4.48
CA LYS A 20 -7.89 -8.80 3.05
C LYS A 20 -6.85 -7.81 2.52
N ALA A 21 -6.63 -6.71 3.24
CA ALA A 21 -5.62 -5.73 2.90
C ALA A 21 -4.22 -6.36 2.80
N LEU A 22 -3.81 -7.11 3.83
CA LEU A 22 -2.50 -7.75 3.87
C LEU A 22 -2.35 -8.84 2.80
N SER A 23 -3.38 -9.67 2.60
CA SER A 23 -3.35 -10.73 1.58
C SER A 23 -3.22 -10.16 0.17
N SER A 24 -3.74 -8.96 -0.08
CA SER A 24 -3.61 -8.26 -1.37
C SER A 24 -2.18 -7.81 -1.68
N CYS A 25 -1.31 -7.73 -0.67
CA CYS A 25 0.11 -7.43 -0.81
C CYS A 25 0.97 -8.68 -1.11
N LEU A 26 0.37 -9.86 -1.19
CA LEU A 26 1.08 -11.08 -1.56
C LEU A 26 1.06 -11.25 -3.08
N VAL A 27 2.23 -11.20 -3.71
CA VAL A 27 2.39 -11.47 -5.15
C VAL A 27 2.97 -12.87 -5.36
N ALA A 28 2.56 -13.54 -6.45
CA ALA A 28 2.96 -14.92 -6.70
C ALA A 28 4.44 -15.07 -7.07
N ASP A 29 5.06 -14.03 -7.61
CA ASP A 29 6.46 -14.00 -7.99
C ASP A 29 7.30 -13.66 -6.75
N GLU A 30 8.01 -14.67 -6.20
CA GLU A 30 8.82 -14.52 -4.99
C GLU A 30 9.92 -13.45 -5.14
N SER A 31 10.48 -13.30 -6.33
CA SER A 31 11.51 -12.29 -6.60
C SER A 31 10.95 -10.87 -6.49
N LEU A 32 9.72 -10.66 -6.93
CA LEU A 32 9.00 -9.39 -6.77
C LEU A 32 8.50 -9.21 -5.32
N GLN A 33 8.03 -10.28 -4.67
CA GLN A 33 7.65 -10.24 -3.26
C GLN A 33 8.81 -9.77 -2.38
N ALA A 34 10.02 -10.22 -2.66
CA ALA A 34 11.22 -9.83 -1.93
C ALA A 34 11.55 -8.32 -2.05
N LEU A 35 11.04 -7.63 -3.07
CA LEU A 35 11.19 -6.19 -3.27
C LEU A 35 10.19 -5.34 -2.46
N LEU A 36 9.15 -5.97 -1.89
CA LEU A 36 8.18 -5.30 -1.03
C LEU A 36 8.67 -5.20 0.42
N ASP A 37 8.34 -4.06 1.05
CA ASP A 37 8.44 -3.79 2.47
C ASP A 37 7.07 -3.35 2.97
N VAL A 38 6.26 -4.26 3.50
CA VAL A 38 4.92 -3.94 4.00
C VAL A 38 5.01 -3.66 5.50
N ILE A 39 4.79 -2.42 5.88
CA ILE A 39 4.80 -1.97 7.28
C ILE A 39 3.37 -1.82 7.75
N ILE A 40 2.96 -2.65 8.70
CA ILE A 40 1.68 -2.54 9.37
C ILE A 40 1.89 -1.64 10.58
N ILE A 41 1.22 -0.49 10.63
CA ILE A 41 1.25 0.39 11.79
C ILE A 41 -0.06 0.23 12.55
N ASP A 42 0.00 -0.48 13.67
CA ASP A 42 -1.13 -0.60 14.60
C ASP A 42 -1.14 0.59 15.55
N ASP A 43 -2.11 1.48 15.38
CA ASP A 43 -2.24 2.73 16.14
C ASP A 43 -2.98 2.52 17.48
N GLY A 44 -2.55 1.51 18.23
CA GLY A 44 -3.11 1.23 19.56
C GLY A 44 -4.50 0.60 19.51
N SER A 45 -4.72 -0.37 18.62
CA SER A 45 -5.98 -1.09 18.52
C SER A 45 -6.33 -1.82 19.82
N THR A 46 -7.62 -1.87 20.12
CA THR A 46 -8.19 -2.55 21.29
C THR A 46 -8.95 -3.84 20.94
N ASP A 47 -9.06 -4.15 19.65
CA ASP A 47 -9.66 -5.38 19.11
C ASP A 47 -8.59 -6.41 18.73
N GLY A 48 -8.91 -7.38 17.88
CA GLY A 48 -8.00 -8.41 17.41
C GLY A 48 -6.96 -7.96 16.37
N THR A 49 -6.90 -6.67 15.99
CA THR A 49 -6.06 -6.16 14.89
C THR A 49 -4.58 -6.48 15.07
N ALA A 50 -4.01 -6.15 16.23
CA ALA A 50 -2.59 -6.40 16.51
C ALA A 50 -2.22 -7.90 16.47
N ALA A 51 -3.09 -8.75 17.03
CA ALA A 51 -2.89 -10.20 17.03
C ALA A 51 -2.94 -10.77 15.61
N LEU A 52 -3.87 -10.33 14.78
CA LEU A 52 -3.97 -10.73 13.38
C LEU A 52 -2.73 -10.28 12.59
N ALA A 53 -2.31 -9.01 12.75
CA ALA A 53 -1.11 -8.49 12.11
C ALA A 53 0.14 -9.28 12.50
N GLN A 54 0.31 -9.60 13.79
CA GLN A 54 1.44 -10.37 14.29
C GLN A 54 1.47 -11.79 13.69
N ALA A 55 0.33 -12.46 13.64
CA ALA A 55 0.22 -13.78 13.01
C ALA A 55 0.56 -13.75 11.52
N PHE A 56 0.12 -12.71 10.82
CA PHE A 56 0.41 -12.53 9.40
C PHE A 56 1.90 -12.31 9.14
N VAL A 57 2.55 -11.47 9.93
CA VAL A 57 4.00 -11.23 9.86
C VAL A 57 4.80 -12.50 10.11
N GLN A 58 4.38 -13.34 11.08
CA GLN A 58 5.02 -14.63 11.37
C GLN A 58 4.90 -15.61 10.19
N ALA A 59 3.77 -15.58 9.49
CA ALA A 59 3.54 -16.44 8.31
C ALA A 59 4.31 -15.98 7.07
N HIS A 60 4.65 -14.69 6.97
CA HIS A 60 5.29 -14.07 5.79
C HIS A 60 6.55 -13.26 6.16
N PRO A 61 7.56 -13.88 6.78
CA PRO A 61 8.77 -13.19 7.19
C PRO A 61 9.55 -12.67 5.98
N GLY A 62 10.15 -11.49 6.14
CA GLY A 62 11.01 -10.87 5.10
C GLY A 62 10.34 -9.82 4.22
N SER A 63 8.98 -9.81 4.14
CA SER A 63 8.26 -8.76 3.40
C SER A 63 7.27 -7.98 4.26
N PHE A 64 6.91 -8.48 5.43
CA PHE A 64 5.96 -7.85 6.34
C PHE A 64 6.58 -7.62 7.70
N ARG A 65 6.26 -6.48 8.31
CA ARG A 65 6.64 -6.14 9.69
C ARG A 65 5.53 -5.33 10.37
N LEU A 66 5.40 -5.53 11.68
CA LEU A 66 4.43 -4.84 12.52
C LEU A 66 5.13 -3.83 13.41
N VAL A 67 4.54 -2.66 13.52
CA VAL A 67 4.90 -1.63 14.48
C VAL A 67 3.63 -1.23 15.24
N SER A 68 3.57 -1.55 16.52
CA SER A 68 2.49 -1.10 17.39
C SER A 68 2.91 0.14 18.15
N LYS A 69 2.02 1.12 18.26
CA LYS A 69 2.27 2.39 18.95
C LYS A 69 1.04 2.81 19.75
N VAL A 70 1.22 3.76 20.65
CA VAL A 70 0.10 4.44 21.30
C VAL A 70 -0.67 5.22 20.25
N ASN A 71 -2.01 5.19 20.34
CA ASN A 71 -2.87 5.88 19.39
C ASN A 71 -2.49 7.37 19.28
N GLY A 72 -2.23 7.80 18.07
CA GLY A 72 -1.85 9.16 17.71
C GLY A 72 -2.58 9.66 16.46
N GLY A 73 -3.51 8.86 15.94
CA GLY A 73 -4.29 9.13 14.74
C GLY A 73 -3.54 8.86 13.43
N TYR A 74 -4.29 8.92 12.35
CA TYR A 74 -3.84 8.53 11.00
C TYR A 74 -2.55 9.23 10.55
N GLY A 75 -2.44 10.55 10.75
CA GLY A 75 -1.22 11.28 10.39
C GLY A 75 0.02 10.80 11.15
N SER A 76 -0.14 10.38 12.40
CA SER A 76 0.93 9.80 13.20
C SER A 76 1.39 8.44 12.66
N THR A 77 0.47 7.60 12.15
CA THR A 77 0.83 6.33 11.52
C THR A 77 1.64 6.55 10.25
N LEU A 78 1.26 7.53 9.42
CA LEU A 78 1.97 7.88 8.21
C LEU A 78 3.39 8.37 8.50
N ASN A 79 3.56 9.27 9.48
CA ASN A 79 4.88 9.77 9.87
C ASN A 79 5.78 8.63 10.33
N THR A 80 5.27 7.75 11.21
CA THR A 80 6.02 6.56 11.65
C THR A 80 6.41 5.67 10.48
N ALA A 81 5.50 5.45 9.53
CA ALA A 81 5.78 4.61 8.38
C ALA A 81 6.83 5.22 7.44
N VAL A 82 6.80 6.54 7.20
CA VAL A 82 7.79 7.25 6.38
C VAL A 82 9.18 7.17 7.01
N GLU A 83 9.28 7.36 8.33
CA GLU A 83 10.56 7.26 9.06
C GLU A 83 11.18 5.84 8.98
N LEU A 84 10.33 4.82 8.91
CA LEU A 84 10.74 3.42 8.86
C LEU A 84 10.83 2.84 7.44
N ALA A 85 10.39 3.58 6.43
CA ALA A 85 10.37 3.11 5.04
C ALA A 85 11.77 2.73 4.55
N SER A 86 11.88 1.57 3.91
CA SER A 86 13.13 1.07 3.34
C SER A 86 13.11 0.97 1.81
N GLY A 87 11.93 1.13 1.20
CA GLY A 87 11.75 1.09 -0.25
C GLY A 87 12.09 2.42 -0.92
N ARG A 88 12.57 2.35 -2.14
CA ARG A 88 12.78 3.53 -2.98
C ARG A 88 11.50 4.32 -3.22
N TYR A 89 10.36 3.63 -3.31
CA TYR A 89 9.03 4.22 -3.42
C TYR A 89 8.22 3.94 -2.17
N PHE A 90 7.28 4.84 -1.86
CA PHE A 90 6.39 4.74 -0.71
C PHE A 90 4.93 4.84 -1.14
N ARG A 91 4.07 4.01 -0.58
CA ARG A 91 2.63 4.05 -0.81
C ARG A 91 1.87 3.74 0.48
N THR A 92 0.75 4.43 0.68
CA THR A 92 -0.20 4.14 1.75
C THR A 92 -1.27 3.16 1.27
N LEU A 93 -1.76 2.35 2.19
CA LEU A 93 -2.92 1.47 2.03
C LEU A 93 -3.70 1.51 3.34
N ASP A 94 -4.97 1.87 3.30
CA ASP A 94 -5.81 1.80 4.48
C ASP A 94 -6.20 0.34 4.77
N CYS A 95 -6.44 -0.02 6.03
CA CYS A 95 -6.68 -1.43 6.41
C CYS A 95 -8.02 -1.99 5.91
N ASP A 96 -8.87 -1.17 5.31
CA ASP A 96 -10.14 -1.52 4.65
C ASP A 96 -10.05 -1.49 3.11
N ASP A 97 -8.91 -1.06 2.57
CA ASP A 97 -8.60 -1.08 1.15
C ASP A 97 -7.76 -2.32 0.76
N TRP A 98 -7.65 -2.58 -0.54
CA TRP A 98 -6.82 -3.66 -1.06
C TRP A 98 -6.30 -3.38 -2.47
N PHE A 99 -5.19 -4.01 -2.83
CA PHE A 99 -4.67 -4.02 -4.19
C PHE A 99 -5.35 -5.09 -5.06
N ASP A 100 -5.45 -4.82 -6.36
CA ASP A 100 -5.45 -5.90 -7.33
C ASP A 100 -4.03 -6.48 -7.39
N THR A 101 -3.87 -7.74 -7.01
CA THR A 101 -2.56 -8.39 -6.87
C THR A 101 -1.80 -8.46 -8.20
N ASN A 102 -2.51 -8.65 -9.33
CA ASN A 102 -1.88 -8.66 -10.65
C ASN A 102 -1.41 -7.26 -11.05
N ALA A 103 -2.18 -6.24 -10.70
CA ALA A 103 -1.78 -4.84 -10.91
C ALA A 103 -0.58 -4.47 -10.04
N LEU A 104 -0.54 -4.90 -8.77
CA LEU A 104 0.62 -4.72 -7.90
C LEU A 104 1.87 -5.39 -8.45
N GLN A 105 1.75 -6.63 -8.93
CA GLN A 105 2.85 -7.35 -9.56
C GLN A 105 3.37 -6.63 -10.81
N THR A 106 2.46 -6.10 -11.63
CA THR A 106 2.80 -5.31 -12.83
C THR A 106 3.49 -3.99 -12.44
N LEU A 107 3.00 -3.33 -11.39
CA LEU A 107 3.62 -2.11 -10.85
C LEU A 107 5.06 -2.38 -10.41
N LEU A 108 5.30 -3.43 -9.63
CA LEU A 108 6.64 -3.79 -9.16
C LEU A 108 7.63 -4.02 -10.33
N ARG A 109 7.21 -4.74 -11.38
CA ARG A 109 8.04 -4.93 -12.58
C ARG A 109 8.40 -3.61 -13.25
N ARG A 110 7.46 -2.67 -13.33
CA ARG A 110 7.70 -1.35 -13.92
C ARG A 110 8.60 -0.48 -13.06
N LEU A 111 8.43 -0.51 -11.74
CA LEU A 111 9.23 0.27 -10.81
C LEU A 111 10.72 -0.09 -10.83
N GLN A 112 11.08 -1.35 -11.14
CA GLN A 112 12.49 -1.77 -11.20
C GLN A 112 13.33 -0.92 -12.16
N ASN A 113 12.74 -0.47 -13.26
CA ASN A 113 13.41 0.35 -14.29
C ASN A 113 12.89 1.79 -14.33
N CYS A 114 12.06 2.20 -13.36
CA CYS A 114 11.48 3.52 -13.30
C CYS A 114 12.46 4.52 -12.69
N THR A 115 12.61 5.69 -13.30
CA THR A 115 13.43 6.80 -12.80
C THR A 115 12.61 7.99 -12.32
N ALA A 116 11.27 7.92 -12.41
CA ALA A 116 10.39 8.98 -11.98
C ALA A 116 10.35 9.09 -10.44
N ASP A 117 10.23 10.31 -9.93
CA ASP A 117 10.10 10.57 -8.49
C ASP A 117 8.72 10.24 -7.96
N ALA A 118 7.67 10.33 -8.80
CA ALA A 118 6.29 9.99 -8.47
C ALA A 118 5.65 9.13 -9.56
N VAL A 119 4.90 8.12 -9.13
CA VAL A 119 4.17 7.21 -10.01
C VAL A 119 2.70 7.19 -9.59
N TYR A 120 1.83 7.52 -10.52
CA TYR A 120 0.38 7.50 -10.30
C TYR A 120 -0.23 6.21 -10.83
N THR A 121 -1.15 5.65 -10.08
CA THR A 121 -1.91 4.46 -10.47
C THR A 121 -3.40 4.77 -10.43
N ASN A 122 -4.16 4.11 -11.31
CA ASN A 122 -5.62 4.14 -11.23
C ASN A 122 -6.10 3.36 -10.00
N TYR A 123 -7.31 3.65 -9.55
CA TYR A 123 -7.97 2.89 -8.50
C TYR A 123 -9.46 2.71 -8.83
N ARG A 124 -10.08 1.77 -8.15
CA ARG A 124 -11.51 1.47 -8.26
C ARG A 124 -12.18 1.66 -6.92
N THR A 125 -13.26 2.42 -6.88
CA THR A 125 -14.13 2.50 -5.70
C THR A 125 -15.17 1.39 -5.77
N VAL A 126 -15.29 0.60 -4.71
CA VAL A 126 -16.30 -0.45 -4.57
C VAL A 126 -17.17 -0.20 -3.34
N GLN A 127 -18.44 -0.56 -3.40
CA GLN A 127 -19.33 -0.46 -2.24
C GLN A 127 -19.30 -1.78 -1.44
N GLU A 128 -19.26 -1.70 -0.11
CA GLU A 128 -19.20 -2.86 0.79
C GLU A 128 -20.34 -3.88 0.58
N ASN A 129 -21.52 -3.40 0.26
CA ASN A 129 -22.71 -4.25 0.09
C ASN A 129 -22.81 -4.91 -1.29
N GLY A 130 -21.82 -4.72 -2.16
CA GLY A 130 -21.79 -5.30 -3.51
C GLY A 130 -22.91 -4.84 -4.45
N SER A 131 -23.80 -3.93 -4.01
CA SER A 131 -24.98 -3.49 -4.76
C SER A 131 -24.74 -2.25 -5.64
N GLY A 132 -23.58 -1.63 -5.52
CA GLY A 132 -23.21 -0.42 -6.26
C GLY A 132 -22.35 -0.71 -7.49
N LYS A 133 -22.42 0.17 -8.48
CA LYS A 133 -21.48 0.15 -9.60
C LYS A 133 -20.08 0.49 -9.07
N ALA A 134 -19.10 -0.36 -9.35
CA ALA A 134 -17.71 0.02 -9.17
C ALA A 134 -17.37 1.15 -10.14
N PHE A 135 -16.69 2.17 -9.64
CA PHE A 135 -16.22 3.29 -10.46
C PHE A 135 -14.72 3.21 -10.59
N ASP A 136 -14.24 3.14 -11.82
CA ASP A 136 -12.82 3.26 -12.12
C ASP A 136 -12.43 4.73 -12.10
N VAL A 137 -11.50 5.09 -11.23
CA VAL A 137 -10.89 6.41 -11.21
C VAL A 137 -9.58 6.32 -11.98
N CYS A 138 -9.60 6.82 -13.21
CA CYS A 138 -8.45 6.84 -14.07
C CYS A 138 -7.75 8.20 -14.00
N CYS A 139 -6.44 8.17 -13.87
CA CYS A 139 -5.64 9.38 -14.07
C CYS A 139 -5.85 9.86 -15.52
N LYS A 140 -6.09 11.17 -15.69
CA LYS A 140 -6.21 11.81 -17.01
C LYS A 140 -4.87 11.95 -17.75
N PHE A 141 -3.84 11.24 -17.30
CA PHE A 141 -2.52 11.23 -17.89
C PHE A 141 -2.37 10.07 -18.87
N ASP A 142 -1.58 10.30 -19.91
CA ASP A 142 -1.20 9.23 -20.82
C ASP A 142 -0.37 8.18 -20.06
N THR A 143 -0.86 6.94 -20.03
CA THR A 143 -0.17 5.85 -19.35
C THR A 143 1.13 5.53 -20.08
N ASN A 144 2.24 5.42 -19.39
CA ASN A 144 3.60 5.17 -19.90
C ASN A 144 4.40 6.43 -20.33
N ARG A 145 3.93 7.62 -20.02
CA ARG A 145 4.70 8.86 -20.20
C ARG A 145 5.21 9.37 -18.84
N VAL A 146 6.43 9.87 -18.81
CA VAL A 146 6.98 10.63 -17.69
C VAL A 146 6.64 12.11 -17.91
N TYR A 147 6.04 12.74 -16.93
CA TYR A 147 5.69 14.16 -16.94
C TYR A 147 6.61 14.93 -16.00
N ALA A 148 7.05 16.12 -16.39
CA ALA A 148 7.68 17.04 -15.47
C ALA A 148 6.61 17.66 -14.54
N VAL A 149 6.99 18.04 -13.30
CA VAL A 149 6.05 18.60 -12.29
C VAL A 149 5.23 19.76 -12.85
N GLY A 150 5.84 20.64 -13.66
CA GLY A 150 5.14 21.76 -14.30
C GLY A 150 4.11 21.36 -15.37
N GLU A 151 4.20 20.18 -15.96
CA GLU A 151 3.21 19.66 -16.90
C GLU A 151 1.98 19.12 -16.17
N VAL A 152 2.18 18.53 -14.99
CA VAL A 152 1.09 17.99 -14.15
C VAL A 152 0.16 19.09 -13.65
N GLN A 153 0.71 20.24 -13.28
CA GLN A 153 -0.06 21.40 -12.78
C GLN A 153 -1.00 22.03 -13.84
N ARG A 154 -0.72 21.86 -15.12
CA ARG A 154 -1.55 22.41 -16.22
C ARG A 154 -2.73 21.54 -16.61
N GLY A 155 -2.83 20.34 -16.12
CA GLY A 155 -3.89 19.38 -16.43
C GLY A 155 -5.17 19.51 -15.59
N HIS A 156 -5.26 20.50 -14.69
CA HIS A 156 -6.38 20.72 -13.78
C HIS A 156 -7.25 21.94 -14.15
N THR A 157 -7.41 22.22 -15.43
CA THR A 157 -8.42 23.22 -15.89
C THR A 157 -9.57 22.53 -16.58
#